data_8ebdbd4c0c9923c4ea7b89ac052c2210
#
_entry.id   8ebdbd4c0c9923c4ea7b89ac052c2210
#
_cell.length_a   1.000
_cell.length_b   1.000
_cell.length_c   1.000
_cell.angle_alpha   90.00
_cell.angle_beta   90.00
_cell.angle_gamma   90.00
#
_symmetry.space_group_name_H-M   'P 1'
#
loop_
_entity.id
_entity.type
_entity.pdbx_description
1 polymer ?
#
loop_
_entity_poly.entity_id
_entity_poly.type
_entity_poly.pdbx_seq_one_letter_code
_entity_poly.pdbx_strand_id
1 'polypeptide(L)' 'MINNVVLVGRLTKDPELRYSSSNIPMVYFTVAVNRTFADQNGQRQADFIGCMADRAFFS' A
#
# COMPACT_ATOMS: atom_id res chain seq x y z
N MET A 1 17.32 -4.72 -14.52
CA MET A 1 16.77 -3.45 -14.03
C MET A 1 16.18 -3.65 -12.64
N ILE A 2 16.48 -2.76 -11.74
CA ILE A 2 15.97 -2.86 -10.38
C ILE A 2 14.94 -1.75 -10.14
N ASN A 3 13.75 -2.16 -9.70
CA ASN A 3 12.72 -1.24 -9.28
C ASN A 3 12.59 -1.35 -7.77
N ASN A 4 12.78 -0.23 -7.08
CA ASN A 4 12.71 -0.22 -5.62
C ASN A 4 11.88 0.98 -5.18
N VAL A 5 10.84 0.71 -4.40
CA VAL A 5 9.95 1.73 -3.85
C VAL A 5 9.86 1.54 -2.34
N VAL A 6 10.07 2.60 -1.60
CA VAL A 6 9.93 2.58 -0.14
C VAL A 6 8.80 3.51 0.25
N LEU A 7 7.79 2.96 0.93
CA LEU A 7 6.64 3.71 1.41
C LEU A 7 6.54 3.58 2.92
N VAL A 8 6.35 4.70 3.59
CA VAL A 8 6.12 4.74 5.03
C VAL A 8 4.75 5.34 5.27
N GLY A 9 3.87 4.54 5.86
CA GLY A 9 2.50 4.97 6.08
C GLY A 9 1.78 3.97 6.96
N ARG A 10 0.45 4.01 6.92
CA ARG A 10 -0.37 3.08 7.71
C ARG A 10 -1.47 2.50 6.84
N LEU A 11 -1.90 1.31 7.21
CA LEU A 11 -3.01 0.65 6.53
C LEU A 11 -4.31 1.40 6.82
N THR A 12 -5.13 1.57 5.78
CA THR A 12 -6.44 2.24 5.92
C THR A 12 -7.49 1.30 6.49
N LYS A 13 -7.31 0.01 6.25
CA LYS A 13 -8.20 -1.05 6.72
C LYS A 13 -7.42 -2.35 6.72
N ASP A 14 -8.04 -3.41 7.22
CA ASP A 14 -7.39 -4.72 7.26
C ASP A 14 -7.04 -5.19 5.85
N PRO A 15 -5.88 -5.82 5.67
CA PRO A 15 -5.51 -6.39 4.38
C PRO A 15 -6.51 -7.44 3.94
N GLU A 16 -6.74 -7.51 2.64
CA GLU A 16 -7.68 -8.45 2.05
C GLU A 16 -6.95 -9.56 1.34
N LEU A 17 -7.22 -10.80 1.73
CA LEU A 17 -6.62 -11.98 1.11
C LEU A 17 -7.50 -12.46 -0.04
N ARG A 18 -6.90 -12.64 -1.21
CA ARG A 18 -7.57 -13.18 -2.38
C ARG A 18 -6.69 -14.22 -3.05
N TYR A 19 -7.30 -15.09 -3.82
CA TYR A 19 -6.58 -16.08 -4.60
C TYR A 19 -6.72 -15.76 -6.07
N SER A 20 -5.60 -15.82 -6.79
CA SER A 20 -5.61 -15.63 -8.24
C SER A 20 -6.25 -16.83 -8.94
N SER A 21 -6.43 -16.71 -10.26
CA SER A 21 -6.96 -17.82 -11.05
C SER A 21 -6.08 -19.07 -10.98
N SER A 22 -4.81 -18.91 -10.64
CA SER A 22 -3.87 -20.01 -10.47
C SER A 22 -3.74 -20.46 -9.02
N ASN A 23 -4.68 -20.07 -8.14
CA ASN A 23 -4.68 -20.38 -6.71
C ASN A 23 -3.46 -19.86 -5.97
N ILE A 24 -2.89 -18.76 -6.44
CA ILE A 24 -1.78 -18.10 -5.75
C ILE A 24 -2.37 -17.10 -4.75
N PRO A 25 -2.05 -17.23 -3.45
CA PRO A 25 -2.56 -16.28 -2.48
C PRO A 25 -1.93 -14.90 -2.69
N MET A 26 -2.78 -13.89 -2.68
CA MET A 26 -2.38 -12.50 -2.86
C MET A 26 -3.07 -11.64 -1.82
N VAL A 27 -2.33 -10.69 -1.26
CA VAL A 27 -2.85 -9.78 -0.25
C VAL A 27 -2.93 -8.39 -0.85
N TYR A 28 -4.11 -7.79 -0.76
CA TYR A 28 -4.35 -6.44 -1.23
C TYR A 28 -4.54 -5.52 -0.03
N PHE A 29 -3.85 -4.39 -0.06
CA PHE A 29 -3.95 -3.42 1.02
C PHE A 29 -3.72 -2.02 0.47
N THR A 30 -4.17 -1.02 1.21
CA THR A 30 -3.97 0.37 0.83
C THR A 30 -3.20 1.07 1.94
N VAL A 31 -2.14 1.75 1.55
CA VAL A 31 -1.29 2.50 2.47
C VAL A 31 -1.63 3.98 2.34
N ALA A 32 -1.95 4.61 3.46
CA ALA A 32 -2.13 6.06 3.52
C ALA A 32 -0.81 6.70 3.91
N VAL A 33 -0.27 7.51 3.02
CA VAL A 33 1.00 8.21 3.25
C VAL A 33 0.70 9.68 3.40
N ASN A 34 0.96 10.24 4.56
CA ASN A 34 0.76 11.67 4.81
C ASN A 34 1.84 12.47 4.10
N ARG A 35 1.42 13.54 3.44
CA ARG A 35 2.38 14.45 2.81
C ARG A 35 3.13 15.23 3.87
N THR A 36 4.38 15.55 3.57
CA THR A 36 5.24 16.27 4.49
C THR A 36 4.80 17.71 4.67
N PHE A 37 4.24 18.32 3.61
CA PHE A 37 3.85 19.72 3.63
C PHE A 37 2.34 19.87 3.70
N ALA A 38 1.89 20.85 4.48
CA ALA A 38 0.48 21.18 4.56
C ALA A 38 0.04 21.92 3.29
N ASP A 39 -1.26 21.86 3.00
CA ASP A 39 -1.83 22.61 1.89
C ASP A 39 -2.01 24.08 2.29
N GLN A 40 -2.63 24.86 1.40
CA GLN A 40 -2.85 26.30 1.63
C GLN A 40 -3.74 26.58 2.83
N ASN A 41 -4.55 25.63 3.23
CA ASN A 41 -5.46 25.77 4.36
C ASN A 41 -4.86 25.24 5.66
N GLY A 42 -3.59 24.89 5.65
CA GLY A 42 -2.90 24.36 6.81
C GLY A 42 -3.21 22.91 7.11
N GLN A 43 -3.86 22.20 6.21
CA GLN A 43 -4.20 20.79 6.38
C GLN A 43 -3.24 19.92 5.58
N ARG A 44 -2.82 18.83 6.19
CA ARG A 44 -1.99 17.85 5.50
C ARG A 44 -2.87 16.87 4.77
N GLN A 45 -2.53 16.64 3.52
CA GLN A 45 -3.22 15.66 2.70
C GLN A 45 -2.48 14.33 2.75
N ALA A 46 -3.20 13.27 2.45
CA ALA A 46 -2.63 11.94 2.37
C ALA A 46 -2.81 11.38 0.97
N ASP A 47 -1.85 10.60 0.55
CA ASP A 47 -1.94 9.83 -0.67
C ASP A 47 -2.30 8.40 -0.33
N PHE A 48 -3.28 7.85 -1.04
CA PHE A 48 -3.74 6.48 -0.82
C PHE A 48 -3.20 5.62 -1.93
N ILE A 49 -2.33 4.68 -1.58
CA ILE A 49 -1.63 3.87 -2.56
C ILE A 49 -2.06 2.42 -2.41
N GLY A 50 -2.71 1.90 -3.46
CA GLY A 50 -3.09 0.51 -3.50
C GLY A 50 -1.88 -0.37 -3.71
N CYS A 51 -1.75 -1.38 -2.86
CA CYS A 51 -0.60 -2.28 -2.89
C CYS A 51 -1.08 -3.72 -2.99
N MET A 52 -0.19 -4.57 -3.50
CA MET A 52 -0.45 -5.98 -3.64
C MET A 52 0.83 -6.74 -3.31
N ALA A 53 0.69 -7.77 -2.49
CA ALA A 53 1.81 -8.63 -2.15
C ALA A 53 1.44 -10.08 -2.43
N ASP A 54 2.37 -10.83 -2.99
CA ASP A 54 2.16 -12.24 -3.26
C ASP A 54 2.87 -13.12 -2.24
N ARG A 55 2.80 -14.42 -2.48
CA ARG A 55 3.39 -15.40 -1.56
C ARG A 55 4.87 -15.17 -1.31
N ALA A 56 5.61 -14.76 -2.33
CA ALA A 56 7.05 -14.58 -2.21
C ALA A 56 7.41 -13.46 -1.24
N PHE A 57 6.53 -12.49 -1.09
CA PHE A 57 6.75 -11.38 -0.17
C PHE A 57 6.76 -11.84 1.29
N PHE A 58 6.00 -12.89 1.60
CA PHE A 58 5.84 -13.37 2.98
C PHE A 58 6.66 -14.61 3.30
N SER A 59 7.44 -15.07 2.36
CA SER A 59 8.27 -16.27 2.55
C SER A 59 9.49 -16.03 3.43
#